data_0ad065caa59f30b17e82eef7452a0bce
#
_entry.id   0ad065caa59f30b17e82eef7452a0bce
#
_cell.length_a   1.000
_cell.length_b   1.000
_cell.length_c   1.000
_cell.angle_alpha   90.00
_cell.angle_beta   90.00
_cell.angle_gamma   90.00
#
_symmetry.space_group_name_H-M   'P 1'
#
loop_
_entity.id
_entity.type
_entity.pdbx_description
1 polymer ?
#
loop_
_entity_poly.entity_id
_entity_poly.type
_entity_poly.pdbx_seq_one_letter_code
_entity_poly.pdbx_strand_id
1 'polypeptide(L)'
;MREKYESLSLAVLKDLAKTRGLKGVSALKKADLIERMLQEDEKEVAVEKAKAAEEKATEEKKTEEKTESKDNAEEAAKPAGRTYVRERKPGRYSTRTNTRREDRDTSDHSEEKKTEEELEQIRKDEASLDSGEQANGILEVMPDGYGFIRCENYLPGDNDVYVAPSQIRRFNLKTGDIVCGNKRIKSQGEKFSALLYVSTVNGYPPYEAMNRKPFEDLTPIFPNERLGMETERSSIPMRMVDLLSPVGKGQRGMIVSPPKTGKTTLLKQMAQSISQNYKDIKLIVLLIDERPEEVTDFKESIEGKNVEVIYSTFDELPEHHKRVSEMVLERAKRLVEHKEDVVILLDSITRLARAYNLTVPPSGRTLTGGLDPAAL
;
A
#
# COMPACT_ATOMS: atom_id res chain seq x y z
N MET A 1 19.48 2.55 28.19
CA MET A 1 18.92 1.27 28.69
C MET A 1 18.90 1.22 30.22
N ARG A 2 20.00 1.52 30.93
CA ARG A 2 20.10 1.43 32.40
C ARG A 2 19.04 2.27 33.13
N GLU A 3 18.86 3.52 32.77
CA GLU A 3 17.85 4.44 33.36
C GLU A 3 16.42 3.95 33.18
N LYS A 4 16.12 3.32 32.03
CA LYS A 4 14.80 2.70 31.76
C LYS A 4 14.51 1.54 32.71
N TYR A 5 15.50 0.73 33.04
CA TYR A 5 15.33 -0.36 34.00
C TYR A 5 15.27 0.12 35.44
N GLU A 6 15.98 1.20 35.79
CA GLU A 6 15.95 1.80 37.13
C GLU A 6 14.59 2.42 37.48
N SER A 7 13.84 2.93 36.48
CA SER A 7 12.50 3.48 36.67
C SER A 7 11.42 2.41 36.91
N LEU A 8 11.65 1.15 36.57
CA LEU A 8 10.69 0.06 36.72
C LEU A 8 10.65 -0.52 38.12
N SER A 9 9.48 -1.00 38.57
CA SER A 9 9.34 -1.73 39.83
C SER A 9 10.00 -3.11 39.78
N LEU A 10 10.43 -3.63 40.93
CA LEU A 10 11.08 -4.94 41.01
C LEU A 10 10.19 -6.08 40.48
N ALA A 11 8.88 -6.00 40.65
CA ALA A 11 7.93 -7.01 40.16
C ALA A 11 7.91 -7.02 38.63
N VAL A 12 7.80 -5.86 37.98
CA VAL A 12 7.80 -5.71 36.52
C VAL A 12 9.13 -6.16 35.91
N LEU A 13 10.27 -5.84 36.54
CA LEU A 13 11.58 -6.30 36.09
C LEU A 13 11.72 -7.82 36.16
N LYS A 14 11.20 -8.47 37.20
CA LYS A 14 11.21 -9.95 37.30
C LYS A 14 10.35 -10.62 36.24
N ASP A 15 9.21 -10.05 35.89
CA ASP A 15 8.35 -10.58 34.84
C ASP A 15 8.98 -10.36 33.44
N LEU A 16 9.57 -9.19 33.20
CA LEU A 16 10.32 -8.92 31.97
C LEU A 16 11.53 -9.85 31.78
N ALA A 17 12.24 -10.15 32.86
CA ALA A 17 13.36 -11.08 32.82
C ALA A 17 12.90 -12.54 32.57
N LYS A 18 11.73 -12.93 33.07
CA LYS A 18 11.14 -14.27 32.79
C LYS A 18 10.68 -14.37 31.33
N THR A 19 10.04 -13.38 30.77
CA THR A 19 9.61 -13.38 29.37
C THR A 19 10.79 -13.44 28.40
N ARG A 20 11.96 -12.92 28.79
CA ARG A 20 13.24 -13.05 28.05
C ARG A 20 13.97 -14.36 28.30
N GLY A 21 13.38 -15.29 29.07
CA GLY A 21 13.93 -16.62 29.30
C GLY A 21 15.09 -16.70 30.30
N LEU A 22 15.35 -15.64 31.09
CA LEU A 22 16.40 -15.63 32.11
C LEU A 22 16.01 -16.53 33.29
N LYS A 23 16.81 -17.57 33.56
CA LYS A 23 16.60 -18.50 34.66
C LYS A 23 17.21 -17.97 35.98
N GLY A 24 16.53 -18.22 37.11
CA GLY A 24 17.04 -17.88 38.44
C GLY A 24 16.83 -16.42 38.89
N VAL A 25 15.92 -15.68 38.25
CA VAL A 25 15.67 -14.24 38.54
C VAL A 25 14.82 -13.94 39.76
N SER A 26 14.17 -14.96 40.36
CA SER A 26 13.26 -14.80 41.51
C SER A 26 13.96 -14.40 42.81
N ALA A 27 15.25 -14.79 42.99
CA ALA A 27 16.03 -14.55 44.19
C ALA A 27 16.93 -13.28 44.11
N LEU A 28 17.05 -12.64 42.95
CA LEU A 28 17.94 -11.50 42.72
C LEU A 28 17.37 -10.17 43.25
N LYS A 29 18.27 -9.32 43.74
CA LYS A 29 17.98 -7.91 44.09
C LYS A 29 17.84 -7.06 42.83
N LYS A 30 17.20 -5.90 42.94
CA LYS A 30 16.93 -5.01 41.78
C LYS A 30 18.18 -4.64 40.99
N ALA A 31 19.29 -4.32 41.67
CA ALA A 31 20.55 -3.94 41.04
C ALA A 31 21.17 -5.11 40.24
N ASP A 32 21.22 -6.29 40.80
CA ASP A 32 21.81 -7.48 40.17
C ASP A 32 20.96 -7.95 38.96
N LEU A 33 19.64 -7.74 39.04
CA LEU A 33 18.71 -8.05 37.95
C LEU A 33 18.89 -7.11 36.77
N ILE A 34 19.06 -5.80 37.02
CA ILE A 34 19.34 -4.81 35.98
C ILE A 34 20.66 -5.08 35.29
N GLU A 35 21.71 -5.44 36.05
CA GLU A 35 23.03 -5.75 35.49
C GLU A 35 22.98 -6.96 34.57
N ARG A 36 22.23 -8.00 34.95
CA ARG A 36 22.06 -9.22 34.17
C ARG A 36 21.23 -8.98 32.89
N MET A 37 20.24 -8.11 32.95
CA MET A 37 19.46 -7.72 31.76
C MET A 37 20.29 -6.87 30.78
N LEU A 38 21.18 -6.01 31.27
CA LEU A 38 22.10 -5.23 30.44
C LEU A 38 23.13 -6.12 29.72
N GLN A 39 23.66 -7.17 30.41
CA GLN A 39 24.55 -8.13 29.78
C GLN A 39 23.86 -8.93 28.67
N GLU A 40 22.57 -9.21 28.79
CA GLU A 40 21.83 -9.92 27.75
C GLU A 40 21.53 -9.00 26.56
N ASP A 41 21.15 -7.74 26.83
CA ASP A 41 20.98 -6.71 25.77
C ASP A 41 22.30 -6.52 24.97
N GLU A 42 23.46 -6.52 25.61
CA GLU A 42 24.77 -6.44 24.93
C GLU A 42 25.07 -7.67 24.06
N LYS A 43 24.66 -8.85 24.48
CA LYS A 43 24.81 -10.09 23.67
C LYS A 43 23.87 -10.09 22.48
N GLU A 44 22.60 -9.66 22.62
CA GLU A 44 21.66 -9.54 21.51
C GLU A 44 22.18 -8.57 20.46
N VAL A 45 22.68 -7.39 20.86
CA VAL A 45 23.28 -6.41 19.95
C VAL A 45 24.55 -6.95 19.27
N ALA A 46 25.35 -7.76 19.96
CA ALA A 46 26.53 -8.38 19.37
C ALA A 46 26.17 -9.45 18.34
N VAL A 47 25.13 -10.24 18.58
CA VAL A 47 24.62 -11.26 17.64
C VAL A 47 23.99 -10.60 16.41
N GLU A 48 23.28 -9.49 16.59
CA GLU A 48 22.66 -8.75 15.50
C GLU A 48 23.71 -8.07 14.58
N LYS A 49 24.77 -7.52 15.19
CA LYS A 49 25.93 -6.98 14.44
C LYS A 49 26.71 -8.08 13.70
N ALA A 50 26.82 -9.27 14.27
CA ALA A 50 27.47 -10.41 13.61
C ALA A 50 26.66 -10.90 12.39
N LYS A 51 25.33 -10.98 12.51
CA LYS A 51 24.44 -11.32 11.39
C LYS A 51 24.47 -10.28 10.28
N ALA A 52 24.46 -8.98 10.61
CA ALA A 52 24.57 -7.90 9.64
C ALA A 52 25.94 -7.85 8.93
N ALA A 53 26.99 -8.32 9.58
CA ALA A 53 28.32 -8.46 8.96
C ALA A 53 28.40 -9.66 8.00
N GLU A 54 27.71 -10.77 8.33
CA GLU A 54 27.61 -11.95 7.48
C GLU A 54 26.77 -11.69 6.22
N GLU A 55 25.67 -10.92 6.33
CA GLU A 55 24.86 -10.50 5.17
C GLU A 55 25.65 -9.59 4.23
N LYS A 56 26.44 -8.65 4.75
CA LYS A 56 27.28 -7.79 3.91
C LYS A 56 28.39 -8.56 3.19
N ALA A 57 28.99 -9.56 3.85
CA ALA A 57 30.02 -10.40 3.24
C ALA A 57 29.46 -11.33 2.13
N THR A 58 28.17 -11.68 2.20
CA THR A 58 27.48 -12.46 1.15
C THR A 58 27.02 -11.58 -0.02
N GLU A 59 26.76 -10.30 0.20
CA GLU A 59 26.46 -9.34 -0.88
C GLU A 59 27.72 -8.93 -1.66
N GLU A 60 28.85 -8.72 -0.98
CA GLU A 60 30.12 -8.40 -1.64
C GLU A 60 30.61 -9.55 -2.53
N LYS A 61 30.48 -10.82 -2.12
CA LYS A 61 30.80 -11.98 -2.95
C LYS A 61 29.89 -12.15 -4.19
N LYS A 62 28.65 -11.69 -4.14
CA LYS A 62 27.74 -11.70 -5.29
C LYS A 62 28.01 -10.57 -6.29
N THR A 63 28.69 -9.50 -5.87
CA THR A 63 29.04 -8.38 -6.73
C THR A 63 30.35 -8.64 -7.50
N GLU A 64 31.29 -9.38 -6.91
CA GLU A 64 32.54 -9.76 -7.59
C GLU A 64 32.33 -10.82 -8.69
N GLU A 65 31.41 -11.75 -8.53
CA GLU A 65 31.06 -12.74 -9.58
C GLU A 65 30.32 -12.15 -10.79
N LYS A 66 29.77 -10.92 -10.68
CA LYS A 66 29.07 -10.23 -11.77
C LYS A 66 29.97 -9.28 -12.58
N THR A 67 31.15 -8.97 -12.12
CA THR A 67 32.09 -8.07 -12.81
C THR A 67 33.05 -8.79 -13.76
N GLU A 68 33.29 -10.09 -13.60
CA GLU A 68 34.19 -10.86 -14.49
C GLU A 68 33.56 -11.34 -15.80
N SER A 69 32.24 -11.15 -16.02
CA SER A 69 31.55 -11.60 -17.24
C SER A 69 31.16 -10.50 -18.23
N LYS A 70 31.70 -9.26 -18.10
CA LYS A 70 31.32 -8.13 -18.96
C LYS A 70 32.46 -7.54 -19.85
N ASP A 71 33.65 -8.10 -19.82
CA ASP A 71 34.79 -7.56 -20.59
C ASP A 71 35.14 -8.29 -21.88
N ASN A 72 34.16 -8.86 -22.60
CA ASN A 72 34.44 -9.45 -23.92
C ASN A 72 33.32 -9.28 -24.91
N ALA A 73 32.93 -8.04 -25.25
CA ALA A 73 32.19 -7.76 -26.49
C ALA A 73 32.05 -6.25 -26.74
N GLU A 74 33.09 -5.56 -27.14
CA GLU A 74 32.96 -4.26 -27.83
C GLU A 74 34.18 -3.98 -28.71
N GLU A 75 34.11 -4.46 -29.95
CA GLU A 75 34.87 -3.90 -31.05
C GLU A 75 34.11 -4.15 -32.35
N ALA A 76 33.53 -3.11 -32.92
CA ALA A 76 33.42 -2.77 -34.31
C ALA A 76 32.17 -1.95 -34.69
N ALA A 77 32.46 -0.83 -35.34
CA ALA A 77 31.67 -0.10 -36.33
C ALA A 77 31.01 1.22 -35.90
N LYS A 78 31.71 2.32 -36.10
CA LYS A 78 31.18 3.62 -36.58
C LYS A 78 31.20 3.62 -38.11
N PRO A 79 30.39 4.41 -38.88
CA PRO A 79 30.51 5.85 -38.91
C PRO A 79 29.24 6.71 -39.26
N ALA A 80 29.32 7.99 -38.82
CA ALA A 80 29.04 9.24 -39.57
C ALA A 80 27.59 9.64 -39.95
N GLY A 81 27.13 10.76 -39.40
CA GLY A 81 26.83 11.91 -40.26
C GLY A 81 25.55 12.69 -39.95
N ARG A 82 25.72 13.88 -39.47
CA ARG A 82 25.19 15.20 -39.83
C ARG A 82 24.18 15.89 -38.92
N THR A 83 24.75 16.91 -38.29
CA THR A 83 24.21 18.15 -37.71
C THR A 83 23.18 18.88 -38.56
N TYR A 84 22.10 19.40 -37.87
CA TYR A 84 21.53 20.72 -38.18
C TYR A 84 21.13 21.45 -36.89
N VAL A 85 21.89 22.50 -36.62
CA VAL A 85 21.63 23.57 -35.66
C VAL A 85 20.61 24.54 -36.26
N ARG A 86 19.63 24.98 -35.49
CA ARG A 86 18.91 26.24 -35.76
C ARG A 86 18.58 26.98 -34.48
N GLU A 87 19.42 27.92 -34.16
CA GLU A 87 19.18 29.02 -33.23
C GLU A 87 17.97 29.90 -33.67
N ARG A 88 17.18 30.35 -32.70
CA ARG A 88 16.46 31.65 -32.81
C ARG A 88 16.48 32.36 -31.47
N LYS A 89 17.07 33.53 -31.48
CA LYS A 89 17.16 34.55 -30.43
C LYS A 89 15.86 35.38 -30.31
N PRO A 90 15.75 36.20 -29.24
CA PRO A 90 14.52 36.68 -28.65
C PRO A 90 14.05 38.06 -29.15
N GLY A 91 12.75 38.28 -29.12
CA GLY A 91 12.14 39.59 -29.41
C GLY A 91 11.76 40.32 -28.11
N ARG A 92 12.38 41.47 -27.91
CA ARG A 92 12.01 42.50 -26.93
C ARG A 92 10.71 43.17 -27.40
N TYR A 93 9.77 43.46 -26.51
CA TYR A 93 8.94 44.65 -26.58
C TYR A 93 8.75 45.30 -25.22
N SER A 94 8.81 46.62 -25.26
CA SER A 94 8.96 47.61 -24.24
C SER A 94 7.68 48.00 -23.50
N THR A 95 7.85 48.29 -22.24
CA THR A 95 7.27 49.34 -21.40
C THR A 95 6.04 50.14 -21.87
N ARG A 96 4.99 50.17 -21.04
CA ARG A 96 4.28 51.40 -20.74
C ARG A 96 3.77 51.44 -19.31
N THR A 97 4.37 52.34 -18.55
CA THR A 97 3.97 52.88 -17.26
C THR A 97 2.55 53.42 -17.27
N ASN A 98 1.76 53.13 -16.26
CA ASN A 98 0.83 54.12 -15.70
C ASN A 98 0.61 53.88 -14.20
N THR A 99 1.00 54.87 -13.47
CA THR A 99 0.79 55.13 -12.05
C THR A 99 -0.66 55.49 -11.76
N ARG A 100 -1.28 54.90 -10.69
CA ARG A 100 -2.01 55.65 -9.66
C ARG A 100 -2.72 54.74 -8.66
N ARG A 101 -2.25 54.83 -7.43
CA ARG A 101 -2.91 55.04 -6.10
C ARG A 101 -3.85 53.95 -5.56
N GLU A 102 -3.35 53.32 -4.50
CA GLU A 102 -3.80 53.46 -3.10
C GLU A 102 -5.14 52.77 -2.79
N ASP A 103 -5.22 51.78 -2.01
CA ASP A 103 -5.10 51.55 -0.57
C ASP A 103 -5.66 50.17 -0.22
N ARG A 104 -4.96 49.51 0.77
CA ARG A 104 -5.47 48.51 1.71
C ARG A 104 -5.94 47.13 1.18
N ASP A 105 -5.19 46.08 1.38
CA ASP A 105 -5.13 45.27 2.61
C ASP A 105 -3.94 44.33 2.54
N THR A 106 -2.99 44.58 3.40
CA THR A 106 -1.90 43.68 3.75
C THR A 106 -2.46 42.60 4.66
N SER A 107 -2.73 41.40 4.11
CA SER A 107 -2.71 40.19 4.91
C SER A 107 -1.30 39.59 4.81
N ASP A 108 -0.53 39.98 5.80
CA ASP A 108 0.80 39.50 6.14
C ASP A 108 0.75 38.00 6.39
N HIS A 109 1.13 37.21 5.40
CA HIS A 109 1.55 35.83 5.60
C HIS A 109 3.05 35.85 5.95
N SER A 110 3.37 36.32 7.15
CA SER A 110 4.62 36.03 7.80
C SER A 110 4.63 34.53 8.11
N GLU A 111 5.25 33.73 7.23
CA GLU A 111 5.80 32.44 7.62
C GLU A 111 6.87 32.73 8.68
N GLU A 112 6.47 32.68 9.95
CA GLU A 112 7.38 32.71 11.09
C GLU A 112 8.34 31.53 10.91
N LYS A 113 9.59 31.82 10.59
CA LYS A 113 10.69 30.87 10.64
C LYS A 113 10.81 30.44 12.11
N LYS A 114 10.23 29.30 12.44
CA LYS A 114 10.41 28.69 13.77
C LYS A 114 11.90 28.54 14.03
N THR A 115 12.33 28.95 15.22
CA THR A 115 13.72 28.83 15.64
C THR A 115 14.12 27.36 15.74
N GLU A 116 15.40 27.03 15.59
CA GLU A 116 15.90 25.64 15.70
C GLU A 116 15.51 25.01 17.05
N GLU A 117 15.47 25.80 18.11
CA GLU A 117 15.04 25.38 19.45
C GLU A 117 13.56 24.97 19.50
N GLU A 118 12.67 25.73 18.86
CA GLU A 118 11.25 25.37 18.75
C GLU A 118 11.03 24.09 17.94
N LEU A 119 11.82 23.89 16.88
CA LEU A 119 11.78 22.67 16.09
C LEU A 119 12.29 21.45 16.87
N GLU A 120 13.32 21.62 17.69
CA GLU A 120 13.80 20.56 18.59
C GLU A 120 12.79 20.23 19.70
N GLN A 121 12.11 21.23 20.24
CA GLN A 121 11.06 21.03 21.24
C GLN A 121 9.88 20.24 20.65
N ILE A 122 9.41 20.63 19.46
CA ILE A 122 8.34 19.93 18.74
C ILE A 122 8.74 18.47 18.48
N ARG A 123 9.99 18.19 18.06
CA ARG A 123 10.49 16.82 17.87
C ARG A 123 10.53 16.00 19.16
N LYS A 124 10.88 16.63 20.28
CA LYS A 124 10.88 15.97 21.60
C LYS A 124 9.46 15.67 22.07
N ASP A 125 8.54 16.59 21.84
CA ASP A 125 7.13 16.42 22.19
C ASP A 125 6.47 15.34 21.31
N GLU A 126 6.76 15.33 20.00
CA GLU A 126 6.32 14.26 19.10
C GLU A 126 6.89 12.89 19.49
N ALA A 127 8.18 12.82 19.85
CA ALA A 127 8.80 11.58 20.31
C ALA A 127 8.22 11.06 21.62
N SER A 128 7.71 11.95 22.49
CA SER A 128 7.04 11.56 23.74
C SER A 128 5.64 10.98 23.51
N LEU A 129 5.00 11.34 22.38
CA LEU A 129 3.66 10.89 22.00
C LEU A 129 3.69 9.60 21.14
N ASP A 130 4.84 9.19 20.65
CA ASP A 130 5.00 8.01 19.82
C ASP A 130 4.83 6.73 20.65
N SER A 131 3.90 5.87 20.25
CA SER A 131 3.71 4.55 20.88
C SER A 131 4.78 3.54 20.51
N GLY A 132 5.58 3.79 19.45
CA GLY A 132 6.50 2.84 18.84
C GLY A 132 5.79 1.76 17.99
N GLU A 133 4.46 1.79 17.91
CA GLU A 133 3.69 0.90 17.06
C GLU A 133 3.45 1.51 15.69
N GLN A 134 3.64 0.71 14.64
CA GLN A 134 3.32 1.11 13.27
C GLN A 134 1.85 0.83 12.93
N ALA A 135 1.23 1.81 12.27
CA ALA A 135 -0.01 1.62 11.53
C ALA A 135 0.34 1.28 10.09
N ASN A 136 -0.29 0.26 9.52
CA ASN A 136 -0.19 -0.07 8.11
C ASN A 136 -1.55 -0.59 7.65
N GLY A 137 -2.14 0.06 6.66
CA GLY A 137 -3.44 -0.35 6.14
C GLY A 137 -3.97 0.63 5.09
N ILE A 138 -5.16 0.34 4.59
CA ILE A 138 -5.81 1.16 3.57
C ILE A 138 -6.58 2.31 4.21
N LEU A 139 -6.39 3.50 3.68
CA LEU A 139 -7.10 4.70 4.13
C LEU A 139 -8.50 4.77 3.53
N GLU A 140 -9.48 4.97 4.38
CA GLU A 140 -10.84 5.36 4.02
C GLU A 140 -11.12 6.77 4.55
N VAL A 141 -11.35 7.72 3.65
CA VAL A 141 -11.66 9.11 3.97
C VAL A 141 -13.18 9.26 4.09
N MET A 142 -13.63 9.79 5.22
CA MET A 142 -15.03 10.06 5.50
C MET A 142 -15.49 11.39 4.88
N PRO A 143 -16.81 11.58 4.63
CA PRO A 143 -17.35 12.81 4.08
C PRO A 143 -16.98 14.07 4.90
N ASP A 144 -16.81 13.91 6.21
CA ASP A 144 -16.43 14.99 7.14
C ASP A 144 -14.94 15.39 7.04
N GLY A 145 -14.17 14.71 6.18
CA GLY A 145 -12.77 15.05 5.88
C GLY A 145 -11.73 14.40 6.80
N TYR A 146 -12.11 13.66 7.82
CA TYR A 146 -11.21 12.77 8.57
C TYR A 146 -11.19 11.38 7.92
N GLY A 147 -10.28 10.50 8.34
CA GLY A 147 -10.21 9.15 7.81
C GLY A 147 -9.85 8.10 8.84
N PHE A 148 -9.94 6.84 8.41
CA PHE A 148 -9.46 5.68 9.15
C PHE A 148 -8.55 4.82 8.29
N ILE A 149 -7.45 4.38 8.85
CA ILE A 149 -6.63 3.31 8.26
C ILE A 149 -7.28 2.00 8.67
N ARG A 150 -7.81 1.25 7.69
CA ARG A 150 -8.40 -0.07 7.86
C ARG A 150 -7.29 -1.11 7.83
N CYS A 151 -7.10 -1.82 8.92
CA CYS A 151 -6.00 -2.76 9.07
C CYS A 151 -6.30 -4.14 8.51
N GLU A 152 -7.59 -4.52 8.42
CA GLU A 152 -8.00 -5.87 8.05
C GLU A 152 -8.99 -5.86 6.88
N ASN A 153 -8.67 -6.58 5.82
CA ASN A 153 -9.55 -6.90 4.69
C ASN A 153 -10.40 -5.72 4.16
N TYR A 154 -9.89 -4.48 4.28
CA TYR A 154 -10.52 -3.24 3.83
C TYR A 154 -11.85 -2.90 4.52
N LEU A 155 -12.21 -3.59 5.57
CA LEU A 155 -13.42 -3.38 6.37
C LEU A 155 -13.11 -2.67 7.69
N PRO A 156 -14.11 -1.98 8.28
CA PRO A 156 -13.99 -1.41 9.62
C PRO A 156 -13.70 -2.48 10.67
N GLY A 157 -12.71 -2.20 11.53
CA GLY A 157 -12.31 -3.08 12.62
C GLY A 157 -11.95 -2.31 13.89
N ASP A 158 -11.72 -3.05 14.97
CA ASP A 158 -11.35 -2.46 16.26
C ASP A 158 -9.91 -1.93 16.30
N ASN A 159 -9.06 -2.40 15.39
CA ASN A 159 -7.65 -2.00 15.25
C ASN A 159 -7.45 -0.80 14.32
N ASP A 160 -8.52 -0.18 13.85
CA ASP A 160 -8.48 0.96 12.95
C ASP A 160 -7.77 2.15 13.58
N VAL A 161 -7.06 2.92 12.75
CA VAL A 161 -6.30 4.08 13.20
C VAL A 161 -6.89 5.35 12.61
N TYR A 162 -7.24 6.30 13.46
CA TYR A 162 -7.78 7.59 13.07
C TYR A 162 -6.73 8.46 12.39
N VAL A 163 -7.10 9.09 11.29
CA VAL A 163 -6.27 10.03 10.52
C VAL A 163 -6.92 11.42 10.53
N ALA A 164 -6.17 12.41 11.00
CA ALA A 164 -6.67 13.77 11.12
C ALA A 164 -6.86 14.44 9.74
N PRO A 165 -7.86 15.33 9.59
CA PRO A 165 -8.08 16.09 8.35
C PRO A 165 -6.88 16.92 7.90
N SER A 166 -6.08 17.39 8.83
CA SER A 166 -4.84 18.14 8.55
C SER A 166 -3.80 17.29 7.82
N GLN A 167 -3.63 16.02 8.22
CA GLN A 167 -2.72 15.09 7.56
C GLN A 167 -3.23 14.70 6.16
N ILE A 168 -4.54 14.43 6.04
CA ILE A 168 -5.17 14.11 4.75
C ILE A 168 -4.95 15.24 3.74
N ARG A 169 -5.19 16.48 4.14
CA ARG A 169 -4.97 17.66 3.28
C ARG A 169 -3.49 17.90 2.99
N ARG A 170 -2.62 17.79 4.02
CA ARG A 170 -1.19 18.06 3.87
C ARG A 170 -0.52 17.12 2.87
N PHE A 171 -0.86 15.84 2.89
CA PHE A 171 -0.23 14.81 2.05
C PHE A 171 -1.10 14.41 0.84
N ASN A 172 -2.20 15.14 0.58
CA ASN A 172 -3.15 14.83 -0.50
C ASN A 172 -3.56 13.35 -0.51
N LEU A 173 -3.86 12.82 0.69
CA LEU A 173 -4.27 11.44 0.87
C LEU A 173 -5.71 11.25 0.37
N LYS A 174 -5.94 10.12 -0.25
CA LYS A 174 -7.25 9.75 -0.80
C LYS A 174 -7.67 8.36 -0.30
N THR A 175 -8.96 8.08 -0.36
CA THR A 175 -9.46 6.72 -0.15
C THR A 175 -8.75 5.75 -1.09
N GLY A 176 -8.33 4.60 -0.58
CA GLY A 176 -7.58 3.60 -1.34
C GLY A 176 -6.06 3.70 -1.23
N ASP A 177 -5.50 4.74 -0.58
CA ASP A 177 -4.07 4.80 -0.28
C ASP A 177 -3.71 3.83 0.85
N ILE A 178 -2.65 3.06 0.69
CA ILE A 178 -2.03 2.36 1.82
C ILE A 178 -1.11 3.34 2.54
N VAL A 179 -1.44 3.64 3.77
CA VAL A 179 -0.68 4.56 4.61
C VAL A 179 0.05 3.78 5.69
N CYS A 180 1.37 3.99 5.75
CA CYS A 180 2.21 3.48 6.82
C CYS A 180 2.75 4.66 7.65
N GLY A 181 2.71 4.51 8.97
CA GLY A 181 3.17 5.55 9.89
C GLY A 181 3.12 5.08 11.33
N ASN A 182 3.51 5.93 12.27
CA ASN A 182 3.50 5.58 13.69
C ASN A 182 2.19 6.04 14.35
N LYS A 183 1.72 5.20 15.28
CA LYS A 183 0.54 5.48 16.10
C LYS A 183 0.91 6.39 17.28
N ARG A 184 0.02 7.30 17.61
CA ARG A 184 0.09 8.06 18.87
C ARG A 184 -0.31 7.17 20.04
N ILE A 185 0.30 7.37 21.20
CA ILE A 185 -0.13 6.77 22.46
C ILE A 185 -1.62 7.10 22.68
N LYS A 186 -2.42 6.07 22.90
CA LYS A 186 -3.86 6.21 23.06
C LYS A 186 -4.19 6.92 24.38
N SER A 187 -4.95 8.00 24.30
CA SER A 187 -5.42 8.74 25.47
C SER A 187 -6.58 8.00 26.17
N GLN A 188 -6.72 8.22 27.46
CA GLN A 188 -7.79 7.61 28.26
C GLN A 188 -9.16 8.10 27.74
N GLY A 189 -10.00 7.19 27.22
CA GLY A 189 -11.32 7.50 26.64
C GLY A 189 -11.39 7.53 25.11
N GLU A 190 -10.28 7.45 24.38
CA GLU A 190 -10.30 7.32 22.93
C GLU A 190 -10.62 5.88 22.51
N LYS A 191 -11.54 5.70 21.56
CA LYS A 191 -11.87 4.37 21.04
C LYS A 191 -10.77 3.83 20.10
N PHE A 192 -10.23 4.69 19.24
CA PHE A 192 -9.21 4.35 18.25
C PHE A 192 -7.90 5.06 18.54
N SER A 193 -6.77 4.45 18.18
CA SER A 193 -5.48 5.12 18.16
C SER A 193 -5.45 6.15 17.02
N ALA A 194 -4.69 7.23 17.18
CA ALA A 194 -4.52 8.23 16.12
C ALA A 194 -3.17 8.07 15.42
N LEU A 195 -3.11 8.38 14.13
CA LEU A 195 -1.87 8.45 13.38
C LEU A 195 -1.06 9.67 13.84
N LEU A 196 0.18 9.47 14.26
CA LEU A 196 1.08 10.54 14.70
C LEU A 196 1.73 11.20 13.48
N TYR A 197 2.38 10.43 12.63
CA TYR A 197 2.96 10.90 11.36
C TYR A 197 2.91 9.84 10.28
N VAL A 198 2.97 10.30 9.02
CA VAL A 198 2.97 9.45 7.83
C VAL A 198 4.41 9.17 7.41
N SER A 199 4.79 7.90 7.36
CA SER A 199 6.11 7.46 6.89
C SER A 199 6.13 7.21 5.40
N THR A 200 5.16 6.44 4.88
CA THR A 200 5.03 6.14 3.45
C THR A 200 3.57 6.12 3.03
N VAL A 201 3.35 6.40 1.75
CA VAL A 201 2.05 6.28 1.07
C VAL A 201 2.23 5.37 -0.14
N ASN A 202 1.52 4.25 -0.18
CA ASN A 202 1.65 3.20 -1.21
C ASN A 202 3.08 2.64 -1.37
N GLY A 203 3.90 2.71 -0.31
CA GLY A 203 5.31 2.32 -0.35
C GLY A 203 6.27 3.41 -0.83
N TYR A 204 5.76 4.57 -1.26
CA TYR A 204 6.54 5.72 -1.69
C TYR A 204 6.63 6.79 -0.59
N PRO A 205 7.64 7.67 -0.65
CA PRO A 205 7.72 8.83 0.24
C PRO A 205 6.48 9.74 0.07
N PRO A 206 5.98 10.39 1.14
CA PRO A 206 4.73 11.18 1.09
C PRO A 206 4.75 12.32 0.04
N TYR A 207 5.91 12.91 -0.27
CA TYR A 207 6.03 13.98 -1.26
C TYR A 207 5.74 13.51 -2.70
N GLU A 208 6.01 12.25 -3.01
CA GLU A 208 5.67 11.67 -4.32
C GLU A 208 4.15 11.49 -4.47
N ALA A 209 3.49 11.05 -3.42
CA ALA A 209 2.05 10.92 -3.39
C ALA A 209 1.32 12.26 -3.57
N MET A 210 1.89 13.37 -3.06
CA MET A 210 1.31 14.71 -3.21
C MET A 210 1.25 15.19 -4.66
N ASN A 211 2.22 14.80 -5.48
CA ASN A 211 2.41 15.29 -6.86
C ASN A 211 1.83 14.37 -7.92
N ARG A 212 1.13 13.30 -7.55
CA ARG A 212 0.53 12.35 -8.48
C ARG A 212 -0.67 12.98 -9.21
N LYS A 213 -0.84 12.63 -10.50
CA LYS A 213 -2.04 13.03 -11.26
C LYS A 213 -3.25 12.22 -10.78
N PRO A 214 -4.41 12.85 -10.58
CA PRO A 214 -5.64 12.13 -10.30
C PRO A 214 -5.99 11.13 -11.40
N PHE A 215 -6.60 10.00 -11.02
CA PHE A 215 -6.99 8.96 -11.98
C PHE A 215 -7.89 9.49 -13.10
N GLU A 216 -8.77 10.40 -12.78
CA GLU A 216 -9.74 11.02 -13.68
C GLU A 216 -9.07 11.85 -14.80
N ASP A 217 -7.85 12.35 -14.55
CA ASP A 217 -7.06 13.15 -15.50
C ASP A 217 -6.12 12.29 -16.36
N LEU A 218 -6.14 10.98 -16.18
CA LEU A 218 -5.33 10.05 -16.97
C LEU A 218 -6.02 9.75 -18.31
N THR A 219 -5.22 9.64 -19.36
CA THR A 219 -5.73 9.30 -20.69
C THR A 219 -5.98 7.80 -20.81
N PRO A 220 -7.21 7.35 -21.07
CA PRO A 220 -7.49 5.95 -21.35
C PRO A 220 -6.85 5.53 -22.67
N ILE A 221 -6.24 4.34 -22.67
CA ILE A 221 -5.58 3.76 -23.84
C ILE A 221 -6.23 2.43 -24.24
N PHE A 222 -6.14 2.06 -25.50
CA PHE A 222 -6.55 0.74 -25.96
C PHE A 222 -5.58 -0.34 -25.48
N PRO A 223 -6.05 -1.59 -25.23
CA PRO A 223 -5.21 -2.69 -24.76
C PRO A 223 -4.35 -3.25 -25.93
N ASN A 224 -3.25 -2.58 -26.23
CA ASN A 224 -2.30 -2.93 -27.28
C ASN A 224 -1.11 -3.76 -26.79
N GLU A 225 -0.91 -3.87 -25.49
CA GLU A 225 0.12 -4.69 -24.86
C GLU A 225 -0.50 -5.95 -24.25
N ARG A 226 -0.09 -7.11 -24.77
CA ARG A 226 -0.66 -8.40 -24.39
C ARG A 226 -0.08 -8.89 -23.06
N LEU A 227 -0.92 -9.49 -22.22
CA LEU A 227 -0.55 -10.27 -21.05
C LEU A 227 -0.52 -11.76 -21.43
N GLY A 228 0.68 -12.35 -21.53
CA GLY A 228 0.83 -13.79 -21.79
C GLY A 228 0.46 -14.63 -20.57
N MET A 229 -0.44 -15.58 -20.74
CA MET A 229 -0.88 -16.51 -19.69
C MET A 229 -0.10 -17.83 -19.74
N GLU A 230 0.59 -18.12 -20.84
CA GLU A 230 1.39 -19.33 -20.97
C GLU A 230 2.66 -19.25 -20.11
N THR A 231 2.91 -20.29 -19.34
CA THR A 231 4.11 -20.49 -18.53
C THR A 231 4.78 -21.80 -18.95
N GLU A 232 6.03 -22.08 -18.54
CA GLU A 232 6.73 -23.33 -18.84
C GLU A 232 5.94 -24.59 -18.43
N ARG A 233 5.09 -24.47 -17.40
CA ARG A 233 4.23 -25.54 -16.88
C ARG A 233 2.76 -25.26 -17.10
N SER A 234 2.42 -24.45 -18.11
CA SER A 234 1.05 -24.00 -18.31
C SER A 234 0.11 -25.14 -18.64
N SER A 235 -1.07 -25.06 -18.05
CA SER A 235 -2.19 -25.94 -18.38
C SER A 235 -2.76 -25.64 -19.77
N ILE A 236 -3.41 -26.61 -20.38
CA ILE A 236 -4.10 -26.43 -21.68
C ILE A 236 -5.04 -25.22 -21.67
N PRO A 237 -5.86 -24.95 -20.62
CA PRO A 237 -6.70 -23.76 -20.55
C PRO A 237 -5.94 -22.43 -20.73
N MET A 238 -4.75 -22.27 -20.15
CA MET A 238 -3.97 -21.02 -20.28
C MET A 238 -3.47 -20.80 -21.70
N ARG A 239 -3.05 -21.85 -22.37
CA ARG A 239 -2.70 -21.82 -23.81
C ARG A 239 -3.91 -21.48 -24.68
N MET A 240 -5.09 -22.02 -24.33
CA MET A 240 -6.33 -21.72 -25.04
C MET A 240 -6.71 -20.23 -24.84
N VAL A 241 -6.59 -19.68 -23.63
CA VAL A 241 -6.83 -18.25 -23.38
C VAL A 241 -5.91 -17.40 -24.24
N ASP A 242 -4.63 -17.72 -24.29
CA ASP A 242 -3.65 -16.98 -25.08
C ASP A 242 -3.91 -17.01 -26.58
N LEU A 243 -4.42 -18.14 -27.10
CA LEU A 243 -4.65 -18.31 -28.53
C LEU A 243 -6.01 -17.78 -28.99
N LEU A 244 -7.06 -17.98 -28.18
CA LEU A 244 -8.45 -17.70 -28.61
C LEU A 244 -9.01 -16.40 -28.02
N SER A 245 -8.55 -15.98 -26.83
CA SER A 245 -9.06 -14.83 -26.11
C SER A 245 -7.94 -14.10 -25.37
N PRO A 246 -6.92 -13.57 -26.08
CA PRO A 246 -5.78 -12.92 -25.46
C PRO A 246 -6.23 -11.72 -24.61
N VAL A 247 -5.59 -11.56 -23.46
CA VAL A 247 -5.86 -10.45 -22.52
C VAL A 247 -4.75 -9.41 -22.66
N GLY A 248 -5.12 -8.14 -22.72
CA GLY A 248 -4.17 -7.03 -22.80
C GLY A 248 -4.29 -6.10 -21.60
N LYS A 249 -3.24 -5.29 -21.34
CA LYS A 249 -3.26 -4.23 -20.33
C LYS A 249 -4.33 -3.20 -20.67
N GLY A 250 -5.22 -2.90 -19.72
CA GLY A 250 -6.36 -2.01 -19.91
C GLY A 250 -7.63 -2.72 -20.44
N GLN A 251 -7.57 -4.04 -20.70
CA GLN A 251 -8.73 -4.80 -21.17
C GLN A 251 -9.69 -5.14 -20.03
N ARG A 252 -10.98 -5.13 -20.36
CA ARG A 252 -12.05 -5.67 -19.52
C ARG A 252 -12.57 -6.95 -20.14
N GLY A 253 -12.28 -8.07 -19.50
CA GLY A 253 -12.71 -9.41 -19.94
C GLY A 253 -13.79 -9.98 -19.03
N MET A 254 -14.67 -10.81 -19.59
CA MET A 254 -15.71 -11.52 -18.83
C MET A 254 -15.67 -13.00 -19.15
N ILE A 255 -15.64 -13.83 -18.10
CA ILE A 255 -15.76 -15.28 -18.21
C ILE A 255 -17.20 -15.66 -17.93
N VAL A 256 -17.90 -16.14 -18.95
CA VAL A 256 -19.29 -16.59 -18.88
C VAL A 256 -19.35 -18.11 -18.98
N SER A 257 -19.86 -18.75 -17.94
CA SER A 257 -19.97 -20.21 -17.90
C SER A 257 -21.12 -20.67 -17.00
N PRO A 258 -21.70 -21.85 -17.23
CA PRO A 258 -22.64 -22.47 -16.31
C PRO A 258 -22.01 -22.69 -14.92
N PRO A 259 -22.83 -22.88 -13.86
CA PRO A 259 -22.30 -23.27 -12.55
C PRO A 259 -21.51 -24.59 -12.60
N LYS A 260 -20.49 -24.72 -11.74
CA LYS A 260 -19.66 -25.94 -11.59
C LYS A 260 -18.84 -26.37 -12.82
N THR A 261 -18.51 -25.45 -13.71
CA THR A 261 -17.70 -25.72 -14.92
C THR A 261 -16.23 -25.36 -14.77
N GLY A 262 -15.76 -24.97 -13.57
CA GLY A 262 -14.36 -24.67 -13.30
C GLY A 262 -13.96 -23.20 -13.51
N LYS A 263 -14.92 -22.26 -13.44
CA LYS A 263 -14.66 -20.82 -13.56
C LYS A 263 -13.62 -20.34 -12.54
N THR A 264 -13.78 -20.65 -11.26
CA THR A 264 -12.84 -20.30 -10.18
C THR A 264 -11.46 -20.94 -10.42
N THR A 265 -11.42 -22.20 -10.89
CA THR A 265 -10.17 -22.88 -11.25
C THR A 265 -9.44 -22.15 -12.39
N LEU A 266 -10.17 -21.67 -13.40
CA LEU A 266 -9.60 -20.89 -14.50
C LEU A 266 -9.01 -19.57 -13.98
N LEU A 267 -9.74 -18.84 -13.11
CA LEU A 267 -9.26 -17.60 -12.49
C LEU A 267 -8.01 -17.83 -11.65
N LYS A 268 -7.94 -18.93 -10.88
CA LYS A 268 -6.73 -19.31 -10.13
C LYS A 268 -5.53 -19.51 -11.05
N GLN A 269 -5.71 -20.26 -12.15
CA GLN A 269 -4.64 -20.48 -13.12
C GLN A 269 -4.20 -19.19 -13.79
N MET A 270 -5.13 -18.28 -14.11
CA MET A 270 -4.80 -16.93 -14.61
C MET A 270 -4.00 -16.14 -13.59
N ALA A 271 -4.42 -16.13 -12.33
CA ALA A 271 -3.72 -15.44 -11.25
C ALA A 271 -2.28 -15.97 -11.07
N GLN A 272 -2.11 -17.30 -11.07
CA GLN A 272 -0.81 -17.95 -11.01
C GLN A 272 0.08 -17.57 -12.18
N SER A 273 -0.46 -17.60 -13.40
CA SER A 273 0.27 -17.25 -14.62
C SER A 273 0.73 -15.78 -14.59
N ILE A 274 -0.14 -14.86 -14.20
CA ILE A 274 0.19 -13.44 -14.09
C ILE A 274 1.28 -13.21 -13.03
N SER A 275 1.14 -13.82 -11.85
CA SER A 275 2.12 -13.71 -10.77
C SER A 275 3.50 -14.28 -11.13
N GLN A 276 3.55 -15.32 -11.96
CA GLN A 276 4.79 -15.94 -12.43
C GLN A 276 5.46 -15.14 -13.54
N ASN A 277 4.70 -14.71 -14.54
CA ASN A 277 5.21 -14.04 -15.73
C ASN A 277 5.51 -12.56 -15.51
N TYR A 278 4.78 -11.89 -14.61
CA TYR A 278 4.82 -10.44 -14.41
C TYR A 278 4.98 -10.08 -12.94
N LYS A 279 6.22 -10.01 -12.48
CA LYS A 279 6.53 -9.73 -11.07
C LYS A 279 6.23 -8.29 -10.64
N ASP A 280 6.15 -7.36 -11.60
CA ASP A 280 5.93 -5.94 -11.34
C ASP A 280 4.44 -5.56 -11.35
N ILE A 281 3.56 -6.42 -11.89
CA ILE A 281 2.12 -6.17 -11.91
C ILE A 281 1.53 -6.36 -10.52
N LYS A 282 0.70 -5.42 -10.09
CA LYS A 282 -0.11 -5.53 -8.89
C LYS A 282 -1.37 -6.33 -9.21
N LEU A 283 -1.46 -7.53 -8.66
CA LEU A 283 -2.58 -8.43 -8.84
C LEU A 283 -3.52 -8.35 -7.63
N ILE A 284 -4.73 -7.90 -7.85
CA ILE A 284 -5.79 -7.88 -6.83
C ILE A 284 -6.81 -8.95 -7.17
N VAL A 285 -7.01 -9.90 -6.27
CA VAL A 285 -8.06 -10.91 -6.37
C VAL A 285 -9.19 -10.50 -5.45
N LEU A 286 -10.37 -10.27 -6.00
CA LEU A 286 -11.57 -9.87 -5.27
C LEU A 286 -12.60 -10.99 -5.29
N LEU A 287 -12.82 -11.60 -4.12
CA LEU A 287 -13.77 -12.70 -3.93
C LEU A 287 -15.01 -12.16 -3.19
N ILE A 288 -16.18 -12.19 -3.84
CA ILE A 288 -17.42 -11.64 -3.29
C ILE A 288 -18.43 -12.75 -3.06
N ASP A 289 -18.95 -12.83 -1.82
CA ASP A 289 -19.97 -13.80 -1.39
C ASP A 289 -19.48 -15.26 -1.62
N GLU A 290 -18.15 -15.49 -1.44
CA GLU A 290 -17.53 -16.80 -1.57
C GLU A 290 -17.43 -17.52 -0.22
N ARG A 291 -17.20 -18.82 -0.26
CA ARG A 291 -17.08 -19.63 0.95
C ARG A 291 -15.70 -19.47 1.58
N PRO A 292 -15.56 -19.48 2.93
CA PRO A 292 -14.28 -19.33 3.60
C PRO A 292 -13.22 -20.35 3.16
N GLU A 293 -13.63 -21.61 2.88
CA GLU A 293 -12.74 -22.65 2.38
C GLU A 293 -12.21 -22.33 0.97
N GLU A 294 -13.02 -21.73 0.08
CA GLU A 294 -12.60 -21.32 -1.26
C GLU A 294 -11.66 -20.11 -1.19
N VAL A 295 -11.88 -19.20 -0.25
CA VAL A 295 -10.99 -18.06 0.02
C VAL A 295 -9.63 -18.54 0.50
N THR A 296 -9.59 -19.48 1.45
CA THR A 296 -8.35 -20.06 1.97
C THR A 296 -7.56 -20.78 0.87
N ASP A 297 -8.24 -21.63 0.09
CA ASP A 297 -7.65 -22.34 -1.02
C ASP A 297 -7.11 -21.37 -2.10
N PHE A 298 -7.76 -20.23 -2.32
CA PHE A 298 -7.25 -19.18 -3.22
C PHE A 298 -5.99 -18.52 -2.69
N LYS A 299 -5.97 -18.14 -1.40
CA LYS A 299 -4.80 -17.54 -0.73
C LYS A 299 -3.58 -18.46 -0.74
N GLU A 300 -3.79 -19.76 -0.45
CA GLU A 300 -2.71 -20.75 -0.44
C GLU A 300 -2.20 -21.10 -1.86
N SER A 301 -3.06 -20.96 -2.86
CA SER A 301 -2.72 -21.31 -4.24
C SER A 301 -1.88 -20.27 -4.97
N ILE A 302 -1.84 -19.02 -4.49
CA ILE A 302 -1.18 -17.91 -5.19
C ILE A 302 -0.14 -17.30 -4.28
N GLU A 303 1.12 -17.50 -4.62
CA GLU A 303 2.26 -16.87 -3.95
C GLU A 303 2.76 -15.66 -4.77
N GLY A 304 3.04 -14.55 -4.10
CA GLY A 304 3.63 -13.37 -4.75
C GLY A 304 3.62 -12.14 -3.86
N LYS A 305 4.68 -11.34 -3.91
CA LYS A 305 4.80 -10.09 -3.11
C LYS A 305 3.81 -9.00 -3.56
N ASN A 306 3.35 -9.07 -4.81
CA ASN A 306 2.47 -8.09 -5.44
C ASN A 306 1.05 -8.62 -5.63
N VAL A 307 0.65 -9.63 -4.84
CA VAL A 307 -0.68 -10.24 -4.88
C VAL A 307 -1.43 -9.86 -3.61
N GLU A 308 -2.58 -9.24 -3.77
CA GLU A 308 -3.52 -8.93 -2.70
C GLU A 308 -4.80 -9.74 -2.90
N VAL A 309 -5.20 -10.58 -1.93
CA VAL A 309 -6.46 -11.33 -1.95
C VAL A 309 -7.42 -10.69 -0.97
N ILE A 310 -8.41 -10.00 -1.49
CA ILE A 310 -9.45 -9.31 -0.75
C ILE A 310 -10.76 -10.08 -0.93
N TYR A 311 -11.52 -10.24 0.13
CA TYR A 311 -12.69 -11.08 0.11
C TYR A 311 -13.81 -10.56 1.00
N SER A 312 -15.02 -11.01 0.71
CA SER A 312 -16.18 -10.89 1.56
C SER A 312 -16.94 -12.21 1.48
N THR A 313 -17.13 -12.88 2.63
CA THR A 313 -17.70 -14.23 2.70
C THR A 313 -19.22 -14.21 2.69
N PHE A 314 -19.84 -15.33 2.38
CA PHE A 314 -21.28 -15.44 2.18
C PHE A 314 -22.13 -15.14 3.42
N ASP A 315 -21.55 -15.16 4.60
CA ASP A 315 -22.16 -14.84 5.90
C ASP A 315 -22.18 -13.34 6.23
N GLU A 316 -21.48 -12.51 5.40
CA GLU A 316 -21.46 -11.07 5.57
C GLU A 316 -22.68 -10.38 4.93
N LEU A 317 -22.94 -9.15 5.37
CA LEU A 317 -24.04 -8.33 4.84
C LEU A 317 -23.75 -7.84 3.42
N PRO A 318 -24.78 -7.62 2.58
CA PRO A 318 -24.62 -7.09 1.22
C PRO A 318 -23.89 -5.75 1.15
N GLU A 319 -24.05 -4.89 2.18
CA GLU A 319 -23.32 -3.62 2.31
C GLU A 319 -21.81 -3.82 2.42
N HIS A 320 -21.36 -4.90 3.06
CA HIS A 320 -19.95 -5.26 3.16
C HIS A 320 -19.38 -5.63 1.79
N HIS A 321 -20.09 -6.46 1.02
CA HIS A 321 -19.71 -6.84 -0.34
C HIS A 321 -19.53 -5.61 -1.23
N LYS A 322 -20.48 -4.69 -1.17
CA LYS A 322 -20.43 -3.40 -1.88
C LYS A 322 -19.21 -2.59 -1.44
N ARG A 323 -19.04 -2.36 -0.14
CA ARG A 323 -17.96 -1.55 0.43
C ARG A 323 -16.57 -2.08 0.07
N VAL A 324 -16.35 -3.38 0.20
CA VAL A 324 -15.08 -4.02 -0.17
C VAL A 324 -14.78 -3.80 -1.65
N SER A 325 -15.77 -3.95 -2.53
CA SER A 325 -15.57 -3.74 -3.97
C SER A 325 -15.24 -2.28 -4.31
N GLU A 326 -15.89 -1.31 -3.65
CA GLU A 326 -15.59 0.12 -3.80
C GLU A 326 -14.17 0.45 -3.32
N MET A 327 -13.76 -0.12 -2.17
CA MET A 327 -12.41 0.07 -1.65
C MET A 327 -11.33 -0.53 -2.57
N VAL A 328 -11.57 -1.70 -3.15
CA VAL A 328 -10.67 -2.30 -4.15
C VAL A 328 -10.56 -1.43 -5.40
N LEU A 329 -11.66 -0.86 -5.87
CA LEU A 329 -11.65 0.07 -7.01
C LEU A 329 -10.80 1.31 -6.70
N GLU A 330 -11.01 1.93 -5.54
CA GLU A 330 -10.22 3.08 -5.12
C GLU A 330 -8.74 2.71 -4.94
N ARG A 331 -8.45 1.54 -4.38
CA ARG A 331 -7.08 1.02 -4.28
C ARG A 331 -6.41 0.90 -5.65
N ALA A 332 -7.10 0.31 -6.62
CA ALA A 332 -6.59 0.16 -7.98
C ALA A 332 -6.32 1.54 -8.64
N LYS A 333 -7.21 2.51 -8.47
CA LYS A 333 -6.99 3.88 -8.95
C LYS A 333 -5.71 4.50 -8.35
N ARG A 334 -5.48 4.33 -7.03
CA ARG A 334 -4.27 4.85 -6.36
C ARG A 334 -2.99 4.23 -6.91
N LEU A 335 -3.00 2.93 -7.19
CA LEU A 335 -1.86 2.25 -7.81
C LEU A 335 -1.57 2.77 -9.22
N VAL A 336 -2.61 2.95 -10.03
CA VAL A 336 -2.47 3.49 -11.40
C VAL A 336 -1.99 4.95 -11.39
N GLU A 337 -2.38 5.78 -10.39
CA GLU A 337 -1.84 7.14 -10.20
C GLU A 337 -0.33 7.14 -9.96
N HIS A 338 0.21 6.05 -9.38
CA HIS A 338 1.65 5.81 -9.21
C HIS A 338 2.31 5.15 -10.43
N LYS A 339 1.58 4.99 -11.55
CA LYS A 339 2.03 4.34 -12.79
C LYS A 339 2.32 2.84 -12.64
N GLU A 340 1.71 2.20 -11.67
CA GLU A 340 1.75 0.76 -11.50
C GLU A 340 0.72 0.09 -12.43
N ASP A 341 1.08 -1.03 -13.02
CA ASP A 341 0.16 -1.87 -13.76
C ASP A 341 -0.67 -2.71 -12.79
N VAL A 342 -1.99 -2.68 -12.96
CA VAL A 342 -2.93 -3.36 -12.05
C VAL A 342 -3.81 -4.34 -12.81
N VAL A 343 -3.92 -5.55 -12.30
CA VAL A 343 -4.90 -6.55 -12.75
C VAL A 343 -5.85 -6.87 -11.61
N ILE A 344 -7.15 -6.80 -11.86
CA ILE A 344 -8.18 -7.21 -10.91
C ILE A 344 -8.87 -8.46 -11.45
N LEU A 345 -8.87 -9.53 -10.66
CA LEU A 345 -9.64 -10.74 -10.92
C LEU A 345 -10.83 -10.79 -9.95
N LEU A 346 -12.04 -10.72 -10.49
CA LEU A 346 -13.28 -10.69 -9.70
C LEU A 346 -14.03 -12.02 -9.80
N ASP A 347 -14.27 -12.70 -8.69
CA ASP A 347 -15.19 -13.82 -8.56
C ASP A 347 -16.26 -13.50 -7.50
N SER A 348 -17.53 -13.18 -7.78
CA SER A 348 -18.03 -13.07 -9.15
C SER A 348 -18.87 -11.78 -9.30
N ILE A 349 -18.89 -11.24 -10.50
CA ILE A 349 -19.71 -10.08 -10.84
C ILE A 349 -21.21 -10.32 -10.62
N THR A 350 -21.69 -11.54 -10.78
CA THR A 350 -23.10 -11.90 -10.55
C THR A 350 -23.48 -11.69 -9.08
N ARG A 351 -22.61 -12.09 -8.16
CA ARG A 351 -22.84 -11.93 -6.72
C ARG A 351 -22.70 -10.48 -6.29
N LEU A 352 -21.74 -9.75 -6.88
CA LEU A 352 -21.59 -8.32 -6.67
C LEU A 352 -22.85 -7.56 -7.12
N ALA A 353 -23.35 -7.82 -8.33
CA ALA A 353 -24.59 -7.21 -8.83
C ALA A 353 -25.80 -7.52 -7.92
N ARG A 354 -25.87 -8.75 -7.37
CA ARG A 354 -26.89 -9.11 -6.38
C ARG A 354 -26.77 -8.27 -5.11
N ALA A 355 -25.55 -8.07 -4.60
CA ALA A 355 -25.33 -7.24 -3.40
C ALA A 355 -25.78 -5.80 -3.63
N TYR A 356 -25.41 -5.19 -4.76
CA TYR A 356 -25.90 -3.88 -5.13
C TYR A 356 -27.42 -3.81 -5.23
N ASN A 357 -28.06 -4.82 -5.84
CA ASN A 357 -29.52 -4.89 -5.97
C ASN A 357 -30.24 -4.99 -4.62
N LEU A 358 -29.62 -5.57 -3.60
CA LEU A 358 -30.18 -5.67 -2.26
C LEU A 358 -30.00 -4.39 -1.43
N THR A 359 -28.99 -3.57 -1.75
CA THR A 359 -28.65 -2.36 -1.00
C THR A 359 -29.32 -1.10 -1.54
N VAL A 360 -29.74 -1.11 -2.81
CA VAL A 360 -30.37 0.05 -3.45
C VAL A 360 -31.88 0.05 -3.19
N PRO A 361 -32.49 1.19 -2.86
CA PRO A 361 -33.94 1.30 -2.74
C PRO A 361 -34.62 0.91 -4.05
N PRO A 362 -35.66 0.06 -4.04
CA PRO A 362 -36.30 -0.40 -5.26
C PRO A 362 -36.94 0.75 -6.04
N SER A 363 -36.55 0.89 -7.32
CA SER A 363 -37.09 1.92 -8.23
C SER A 363 -38.49 1.61 -8.76
N GLY A 364 -39.01 0.40 -8.47
CA GLY A 364 -40.24 -0.13 -9.04
C GLY A 364 -40.15 -0.58 -10.50
N ARG A 365 -38.96 -0.52 -11.11
CA ARG A 365 -38.67 -1.03 -12.44
C ARG A 365 -37.65 -2.13 -12.33
N THR A 366 -37.89 -3.29 -12.92
CA THR A 366 -36.94 -4.40 -12.94
C THR A 366 -36.56 -4.75 -14.37
N LEU A 367 -35.26 -4.93 -14.58
CA LEU A 367 -34.72 -5.45 -15.84
C LEU A 367 -34.87 -6.99 -15.88
N THR A 368 -34.58 -7.57 -17.05
CA THR A 368 -34.50 -9.02 -17.21
C THR A 368 -33.52 -9.60 -16.21
N GLY A 369 -33.97 -10.62 -15.43
CA GLY A 369 -33.16 -11.21 -14.36
C GLY A 369 -33.40 -10.64 -12.96
N GLY A 370 -34.37 -9.70 -12.80
CA GLY A 370 -34.75 -9.18 -11.48
C GLY A 370 -33.81 -8.12 -10.92
N LEU A 371 -32.98 -7.50 -11.76
CA LEU A 371 -32.09 -6.40 -11.36
C LEU A 371 -32.79 -5.05 -11.47
N ASP A 372 -32.63 -4.21 -10.45
CA ASP A 372 -33.07 -2.83 -10.51
C ASP A 372 -32.09 -1.98 -11.36
N PRO A 373 -32.57 -1.11 -12.27
CA PRO A 373 -31.69 -0.22 -13.04
C PRO A 373 -30.77 0.65 -12.19
N ALA A 374 -31.18 0.99 -10.97
CA ALA A 374 -30.37 1.80 -10.06
C ALA A 374 -29.21 1.00 -9.41
N ALA A 375 -29.20 -0.33 -9.53
CA ALA A 375 -28.15 -1.21 -9.03
C ALA A 375 -27.04 -1.47 -10.04
N LEU A 376 -27.19 -0.99 -11.27
CA LEU A 376 -26.23 -1.09 -12.38
C LEU A 376 -25.51 0.23 -12.63
#